data_d1c8e9631853dd7cfff2eb7350f77905
#
_entry.id   d1c8e9631853dd7cfff2eb7350f77905
#
_cell.length_a   1.000
_cell.length_b   1.000
_cell.length_c   1.000
_cell.angle_alpha   90.00
_cell.angle_beta   90.00
_cell.angle_gamma   90.00
#
_symmetry.space_group_name_H-M   'P 1'
#
loop_
_entity.id
_entity.type
_entity.pdbx_description
1 polymer ?
#
loop_
_entity_poly.entity_id
_entity_poly.type
_entity_poly.pdbx_seq_one_letter_code
_entity_poly.pdbx_strand_id
1 'polypeptide(L)'
;MVTNRKRGTFKGHVYLVNPKHDEIIGEKCYPSLSDLPEQVETVLVVIPAPGVPALIEEAGKTGAKAAIVISSGFAEIGNKSLELEMAKAAQAHGVRIIGPNCLGVYDAYTGMDTLFLPENKFLSDGREVVATPRPRPGSISFLTQSGAFGAAALDYMAGNGLGIRSFVSYGNRCDVTEDELLLYYENDPKTKVVLMYLEGLAKGREFLWRAKETSKRKPIVALKSGRTEAGTRAAVSHTAALAGRDQIYDGAFKQAGIIRATTVEELFDFGRALALQPPAPIKNVAVITNAGGPGIIAADTLEESGLTLLQFPDRIKSKLTDYKAKKLLLPVQSGFNPLDLTAEATSDMFVLVIETVLADPEIGGLLLIPTHQTPTILDDVVGKIAKTVRKYGKPVTVCDMGAAEMAQTMLRGYEKRGVPSFDVPDRAARALWALSYYGTYLKSQDALPERMTHDRLYDAV
;
A
#
# COMPACT_ATOMS: atom_id res chain seq x y z
N MET A 1 8.81 -20.71 4.51
CA MET A 1 8.61 -21.14 5.91
C MET A 1 9.86 -21.83 6.48
N VAL A 2 10.32 -22.97 5.99
CA VAL A 2 11.50 -23.69 6.56
C VAL A 2 12.74 -22.81 6.65
N THR A 3 13.07 -22.07 5.59
CA THR A 3 14.20 -21.12 5.58
C THR A 3 14.04 -20.04 6.65
N ASN A 4 12.85 -19.47 6.82
CA ASN A 4 12.58 -18.44 7.82
C ASN A 4 12.68 -18.99 9.25
N ARG A 5 12.26 -20.24 9.47
CA ARG A 5 12.48 -20.93 10.73
C ARG A 5 13.98 -21.11 11.01
N LYS A 6 14.75 -21.59 10.01
CA LYS A 6 16.21 -21.75 10.14
C LYS A 6 16.93 -20.43 10.43
N ARG A 7 16.47 -19.33 9.85
CA ARG A 7 16.99 -17.97 10.12
C ARG A 7 16.49 -17.37 11.45
N GLY A 8 15.54 -18.00 12.14
CA GLY A 8 14.95 -17.50 13.38
C GLY A 8 13.97 -16.34 13.22
N THR A 9 13.58 -16.00 11.99
CA THR A 9 12.59 -14.95 11.70
C THR A 9 11.16 -15.45 11.91
N PHE A 10 10.89 -16.73 11.68
CA PHE A 10 9.65 -17.41 12.07
C PHE A 10 9.93 -18.31 13.27
N LYS A 11 9.16 -18.13 14.34
CA LYS A 11 9.38 -18.84 15.61
C LYS A 11 8.48 -20.07 15.81
N GLY A 12 7.51 -20.29 14.92
CA GLY A 12 6.63 -21.46 14.97
C GLY A 12 7.32 -22.73 14.46
N HIS A 13 6.74 -23.87 14.77
CA HIS A 13 7.18 -25.15 14.20
C HIS A 13 6.71 -25.28 12.74
N VAL A 14 7.52 -25.93 11.93
CA VAL A 14 7.21 -26.22 10.53
C VAL A 14 7.53 -27.69 10.28
N TYR A 15 6.52 -28.45 9.88
CA TYR A 15 6.62 -29.85 9.54
C TYR A 15 6.37 -30.03 8.06
N LEU A 16 7.17 -30.91 7.42
CA LEU A 16 6.99 -31.30 6.03
C LEU A 16 6.21 -32.61 5.99
N VAL A 17 5.21 -32.66 5.10
CA VAL A 17 4.37 -33.84 4.92
C VAL A 17 4.40 -34.27 3.47
N ASN A 18 4.87 -35.48 3.21
CA ASN A 18 4.87 -36.08 1.90
C ASN A 18 5.01 -37.61 2.01
N PRO A 19 4.07 -38.42 1.51
CA PRO A 19 4.11 -39.89 1.65
C PRO A 19 5.22 -40.60 0.82
N LYS A 20 5.95 -39.85 -0.03
CA LYS A 20 6.97 -40.39 -0.94
C LYS A 20 8.40 -40.07 -0.51
N HIS A 21 8.61 -39.28 0.51
CA HIS A 21 9.92 -38.81 0.94
C HIS A 21 10.05 -38.82 2.46
N ASP A 22 11.15 -39.33 2.96
CA ASP A 22 11.48 -39.31 4.38
C ASP A 22 12.16 -38.01 4.80
N GLU A 23 12.76 -37.31 3.84
CA GLU A 23 13.48 -36.05 4.04
C GLU A 23 13.30 -35.11 2.84
N ILE A 24 13.10 -33.81 3.09
CA ILE A 24 13.06 -32.76 2.07
C ILE A 24 13.89 -31.57 2.59
N ILE A 25 14.84 -31.05 1.78
CA ILE A 25 15.74 -29.93 2.10
C ILE A 25 16.46 -30.06 3.48
N GLY A 26 16.85 -31.28 3.86
CA GLY A 26 17.52 -31.56 5.13
C GLY A 26 16.61 -31.54 6.35
N GLU A 27 15.29 -31.60 6.17
CA GLU A 27 14.29 -31.68 7.24
C GLU A 27 13.50 -32.98 7.14
N LYS A 28 13.20 -33.58 8.29
CA LYS A 28 12.36 -34.78 8.37
C LYS A 28 10.99 -34.52 7.73
N CYS A 29 10.54 -35.47 6.91
CA CYS A 29 9.24 -35.48 6.30
C CYS A 29 8.37 -36.57 6.93
N TYR A 30 7.09 -36.28 7.11
CA TYR A 30 6.11 -37.21 7.68
C TYR A 30 5.19 -37.71 6.56
N PRO A 31 4.70 -38.96 6.63
CA PRO A 31 3.87 -39.52 5.55
C PRO A 31 2.45 -38.90 5.51
N SER A 32 1.89 -38.49 6.65
CA SER A 32 0.55 -37.88 6.75
C SER A 32 0.51 -36.80 7.85
N LEU A 33 -0.58 -36.03 7.91
CA LEU A 33 -0.81 -35.08 9.01
C LEU A 33 -1.02 -35.77 10.34
N SER A 34 -1.55 -37.00 10.32
CA SER A 34 -1.80 -37.80 11.52
C SER A 34 -0.51 -38.33 12.15
N ASP A 35 0.60 -38.39 11.41
CA ASP A 35 1.92 -38.85 11.90
C ASP A 35 2.75 -37.72 12.52
N LEU A 36 2.26 -36.48 12.52
CA LEU A 36 2.98 -35.36 13.10
C LEU A 36 3.15 -35.50 14.62
N PRO A 37 4.28 -35.04 15.20
CA PRO A 37 4.55 -35.19 16.64
C PRO A 37 3.66 -34.32 17.53
N GLU A 38 2.99 -33.32 16.94
CA GLU A 38 2.06 -32.41 17.61
C GLU A 38 0.99 -31.90 16.65
N GLN A 39 -0.10 -31.40 17.19
CA GLN A 39 -1.15 -30.74 16.42
C GLN A 39 -0.65 -29.45 15.77
N VAL A 40 -0.97 -29.25 14.49
CA VAL A 40 -0.68 -28.02 13.76
C VAL A 40 -1.95 -27.18 13.58
N GLU A 41 -1.83 -25.86 13.68
CA GLU A 41 -2.96 -24.95 13.55
C GLU A 41 -3.25 -24.59 12.10
N THR A 42 -2.23 -24.59 11.23
CA THR A 42 -2.33 -24.16 9.83
C THR A 42 -1.64 -25.13 8.90
N VAL A 43 -2.32 -25.49 7.81
CA VAL A 43 -1.78 -26.37 6.77
C VAL A 43 -1.58 -25.57 5.50
N LEU A 44 -0.35 -25.65 4.92
CA LEU A 44 -0.06 -25.12 3.59
C LEU A 44 -0.21 -26.25 2.58
N VAL A 45 -1.17 -26.11 1.66
CA VAL A 45 -1.55 -27.15 0.69
C VAL A 45 -0.95 -26.86 -0.68
N VAL A 46 -0.09 -27.78 -1.17
CA VAL A 46 0.64 -27.67 -2.44
C VAL A 46 0.59 -28.99 -3.24
N ILE A 47 -0.50 -29.73 -3.14
CA ILE A 47 -0.74 -31.00 -3.82
C ILE A 47 -1.68 -30.81 -5.04
N PRO A 48 -1.76 -31.77 -5.99
CA PRO A 48 -2.74 -31.72 -7.08
C PRO A 48 -4.18 -31.58 -6.59
N ALA A 49 -4.99 -30.76 -7.24
CA ALA A 49 -6.35 -30.39 -6.83
C ALA A 49 -7.27 -31.58 -6.45
N PRO A 50 -7.28 -32.71 -7.16
CA PRO A 50 -8.17 -33.83 -6.79
C PRO A 50 -7.95 -34.41 -5.39
N GLY A 51 -6.72 -34.28 -4.84
CA GLY A 51 -6.40 -34.74 -3.48
C GLY A 51 -6.73 -33.76 -2.38
N VAL A 52 -7.04 -32.50 -2.72
CA VAL A 52 -7.18 -31.43 -1.74
C VAL A 52 -8.39 -31.62 -0.81
N PRO A 53 -9.60 -31.98 -1.27
CA PRO A 53 -10.73 -32.18 -0.36
C PRO A 53 -10.45 -33.21 0.75
N ALA A 54 -9.84 -34.34 0.41
CA ALA A 54 -9.47 -35.38 1.37
C ALA A 54 -8.42 -34.89 2.39
N LEU A 55 -7.44 -34.10 1.91
CA LEU A 55 -6.42 -33.50 2.78
C LEU A 55 -7.05 -32.47 3.74
N ILE A 56 -8.01 -31.68 3.30
CA ILE A 56 -8.71 -30.72 4.19
C ILE A 56 -9.53 -31.47 5.25
N GLU A 57 -10.16 -32.60 4.89
CA GLU A 57 -10.84 -33.45 5.86
C GLU A 57 -9.87 -34.02 6.89
N GLU A 58 -8.71 -34.54 6.46
CA GLU A 58 -7.63 -35.01 7.35
C GLU A 58 -7.14 -33.89 8.26
N ALA A 59 -6.85 -32.70 7.71
CA ALA A 59 -6.43 -31.52 8.46
C ALA A 59 -7.42 -31.16 9.57
N GLY A 60 -8.73 -31.18 9.25
CA GLY A 60 -9.77 -30.94 10.24
C GLY A 60 -9.82 -32.01 11.35
N LYS A 61 -9.70 -33.27 10.98
CA LYS A 61 -9.67 -34.41 11.95
C LYS A 61 -8.44 -34.33 12.89
N THR A 62 -7.30 -33.83 12.40
CA THR A 62 -6.09 -33.63 13.20
C THR A 62 -6.08 -32.31 13.96
N GLY A 63 -7.15 -31.50 13.82
CA GLY A 63 -7.39 -30.30 14.63
C GLY A 63 -6.86 -29.00 14.05
N ALA A 64 -6.43 -28.98 12.78
CA ALA A 64 -6.05 -27.74 12.08
C ALA A 64 -7.25 -26.76 12.01
N LYS A 65 -6.96 -25.47 12.13
CA LYS A 65 -7.95 -24.39 12.11
C LYS A 65 -7.98 -23.63 10.80
N ALA A 66 -6.89 -23.68 10.03
CA ALA A 66 -6.76 -22.97 8.78
C ALA A 66 -5.99 -23.76 7.74
N ALA A 67 -6.31 -23.54 6.47
CA ALA A 67 -5.56 -24.02 5.33
C ALA A 67 -5.30 -22.89 4.33
N ILE A 68 -4.06 -22.82 3.82
CA ILE A 68 -3.70 -21.94 2.71
C ILE A 68 -3.51 -22.84 1.50
N VAL A 69 -4.41 -22.75 0.52
CA VAL A 69 -4.45 -23.66 -0.62
C VAL A 69 -3.85 -22.95 -1.85
N ILE A 70 -2.56 -23.27 -2.11
CA ILE A 70 -1.83 -22.76 -3.27
C ILE A 70 -2.32 -23.44 -4.56
N SER A 71 -2.69 -24.69 -4.47
CA SER A 71 -3.10 -25.55 -5.58
C SER A 71 -4.16 -24.86 -6.45
N SER A 72 -3.97 -24.94 -7.77
CA SER A 72 -4.92 -24.57 -8.82
C SER A 72 -5.61 -25.81 -9.40
N GLY A 73 -6.65 -25.62 -10.22
CA GLY A 73 -7.41 -26.72 -10.84
C GLY A 73 -8.85 -26.77 -10.34
N PHE A 74 -9.41 -25.66 -9.86
CA PHE A 74 -10.74 -25.51 -9.28
C PHE A 74 -11.66 -24.65 -10.18
N ALA A 75 -12.40 -23.72 -9.58
CA ALA A 75 -13.38 -22.90 -10.30
C ALA A 75 -12.78 -22.05 -11.43
N GLU A 76 -11.52 -21.65 -11.34
CA GLU A 76 -10.83 -20.87 -12.38
C GLU A 76 -10.65 -21.62 -13.70
N ILE A 77 -10.67 -22.95 -13.67
CA ILE A 77 -10.70 -23.80 -14.89
C ILE A 77 -12.07 -24.46 -15.13
N GLY A 78 -13.12 -23.97 -14.45
CA GLY A 78 -14.48 -24.52 -14.58
C GLY A 78 -14.82 -25.67 -13.62
N ASN A 79 -13.89 -26.15 -12.80
CA ASN A 79 -14.10 -27.29 -11.89
C ASN A 79 -14.72 -26.83 -10.53
N LYS A 80 -15.88 -26.19 -10.60
CA LYS A 80 -16.61 -25.67 -9.42
C LYS A 80 -17.04 -26.77 -8.45
N SER A 81 -17.31 -27.99 -8.94
CA SER A 81 -17.73 -29.10 -8.08
C SER A 81 -16.65 -29.49 -7.08
N LEU A 82 -15.40 -29.54 -7.51
CA LEU A 82 -14.26 -29.87 -6.65
C LEU A 82 -14.00 -28.78 -5.60
N GLU A 83 -14.16 -27.50 -5.99
CA GLU A 83 -14.06 -26.38 -5.05
C GLU A 83 -15.15 -26.43 -3.97
N LEU A 84 -16.38 -26.75 -4.36
CA LEU A 84 -17.48 -26.94 -3.41
C LEU A 84 -17.28 -28.13 -2.47
N GLU A 85 -16.71 -29.24 -2.98
CA GLU A 85 -16.36 -30.43 -2.16
C GLU A 85 -15.32 -30.05 -1.10
N MET A 86 -14.25 -29.36 -1.48
CA MET A 86 -13.24 -28.84 -0.56
C MET A 86 -13.84 -27.90 0.49
N ALA A 87 -14.70 -26.96 0.07
CA ALA A 87 -15.35 -26.01 0.98
C ALA A 87 -16.28 -26.71 1.99
N LYS A 88 -17.00 -27.75 1.56
CA LYS A 88 -17.83 -28.58 2.44
C LYS A 88 -16.99 -29.36 3.46
N ALA A 89 -15.89 -29.97 3.03
CA ALA A 89 -14.96 -30.64 3.93
C ALA A 89 -14.41 -29.67 5.00
N ALA A 90 -14.02 -28.48 4.61
CA ALA A 90 -13.54 -27.44 5.51
C ALA A 90 -14.62 -27.02 6.51
N GLN A 91 -15.84 -26.75 6.05
CA GLN A 91 -16.96 -26.36 6.88
C GLN A 91 -17.32 -27.45 7.90
N ALA A 92 -17.35 -28.73 7.51
CA ALA A 92 -17.67 -29.85 8.37
C ALA A 92 -16.71 -29.99 9.58
N HIS A 93 -15.48 -29.53 9.44
CA HIS A 93 -14.44 -29.63 10.45
C HIS A 93 -14.01 -28.28 11.06
N GLY A 94 -14.65 -27.18 10.67
CA GLY A 94 -14.31 -25.83 11.16
C GLY A 94 -12.93 -25.32 10.69
N VAL A 95 -12.46 -25.78 9.54
CA VAL A 95 -11.20 -25.31 8.92
C VAL A 95 -11.52 -24.10 8.04
N ARG A 96 -10.78 -22.99 8.20
CA ARG A 96 -10.92 -21.80 7.34
C ARG A 96 -9.92 -21.88 6.18
N ILE A 97 -10.36 -21.50 4.97
CA ILE A 97 -9.54 -21.61 3.76
C ILE A 97 -9.21 -20.22 3.19
N ILE A 98 -7.90 -19.96 2.96
CA ILE A 98 -7.40 -18.93 2.05
C ILE A 98 -7.05 -19.61 0.73
N GLY A 99 -7.62 -19.12 -0.37
CA GLY A 99 -7.51 -19.75 -1.70
C GLY A 99 -8.81 -20.39 -2.16
N PRO A 100 -8.79 -21.44 -2.99
CA PRO A 100 -7.60 -22.02 -3.66
C PRO A 100 -7.00 -21.10 -4.74
N ASN A 101 -5.99 -21.60 -5.47
CA ASN A 101 -5.36 -20.85 -6.57
C ASN A 101 -4.81 -19.49 -6.07
N CYS A 102 -4.07 -19.49 -4.96
CA CYS A 102 -3.51 -18.28 -4.37
C CYS A 102 -1.97 -18.32 -4.36
N LEU A 103 -1.34 -17.15 -4.22
CA LEU A 103 0.10 -17.03 -4.07
C LEU A 103 0.56 -17.39 -2.65
N GLY A 104 -0.30 -17.19 -1.67
CA GLY A 104 -0.01 -17.39 -0.26
C GLY A 104 -0.11 -16.12 0.58
N VAL A 105 0.44 -16.20 1.78
CA VAL A 105 0.42 -15.13 2.79
C VAL A 105 1.83 -14.79 3.21
N TYR A 106 2.11 -13.50 3.38
CA TYR A 106 3.34 -13.01 3.98
C TYR A 106 3.02 -12.05 5.13
N ASP A 107 3.62 -12.27 6.30
CA ASP A 107 3.55 -11.39 7.46
C ASP A 107 4.96 -10.94 7.84
N ALA A 108 5.23 -9.65 7.68
CA ALA A 108 6.57 -9.09 7.86
C ALA A 108 7.03 -9.06 9.33
N TYR A 109 6.11 -9.16 10.30
CA TYR A 109 6.43 -9.10 11.73
C TYR A 109 6.63 -10.47 12.37
N THR A 110 5.90 -11.48 11.90
CA THR A 110 6.01 -12.85 12.40
C THR A 110 6.97 -13.71 11.60
N GLY A 111 7.38 -13.25 10.42
CA GLY A 111 8.19 -14.01 9.48
C GLY A 111 7.43 -15.17 8.80
N MET A 112 6.08 -15.23 8.94
CA MET A 112 5.25 -16.16 8.19
C MET A 112 5.34 -15.84 6.71
N ASP A 113 5.84 -16.76 5.90
CA ASP A 113 6.02 -16.63 4.46
C ASP A 113 5.65 -17.95 3.78
N THR A 114 4.42 -18.02 3.30
CA THR A 114 3.88 -19.19 2.59
C THR A 114 3.91 -19.01 1.08
N LEU A 115 4.55 -17.95 0.58
CA LEU A 115 4.68 -17.70 -0.85
C LEU A 115 5.50 -18.82 -1.50
N PHE A 116 5.00 -19.39 -2.59
CA PHE A 116 5.72 -20.46 -3.30
C PHE A 116 6.82 -19.92 -4.23
N LEU A 117 6.95 -18.60 -4.38
CA LEU A 117 7.96 -17.96 -5.21
C LEU A 117 9.28 -17.84 -4.45
N PRO A 118 10.42 -18.23 -5.07
CA PRO A 118 11.72 -18.06 -4.46
C PRO A 118 12.08 -16.58 -4.34
N GLU A 119 12.77 -16.22 -3.26
CA GLU A 119 13.30 -14.88 -3.07
C GLU A 119 14.38 -14.55 -4.10
N ASN A 120 15.27 -15.53 -4.35
CA ASN A 120 16.38 -15.40 -5.29
C ASN A 120 16.19 -16.33 -6.49
N LYS A 121 16.78 -15.95 -7.63
CA LYS A 121 16.88 -16.76 -8.85
C LYS A 121 18.27 -16.62 -9.46
N PHE A 122 18.65 -17.62 -10.24
CA PHE A 122 19.87 -17.58 -11.03
C PHE A 122 19.60 -16.98 -12.41
N LEU A 123 20.45 -16.05 -12.83
CA LEU A 123 20.49 -15.56 -14.21
C LEU A 123 21.10 -16.63 -15.12
N SER A 124 20.97 -16.45 -16.43
CA SER A 124 21.56 -17.35 -17.42
C SER A 124 23.10 -17.46 -17.37
N ASP A 125 23.76 -16.44 -16.81
CA ASP A 125 25.20 -16.40 -16.58
C ASP A 125 25.63 -17.02 -15.23
N GLY A 126 24.67 -17.59 -14.47
CA GLY A 126 24.92 -18.27 -13.19
C GLY A 126 24.93 -17.35 -11.97
N ARG A 127 24.79 -16.05 -12.12
CA ARG A 127 24.70 -15.11 -10.97
C ARG A 127 23.36 -15.26 -10.26
N GLU A 128 23.40 -15.37 -8.93
CA GLU A 128 22.21 -15.31 -8.10
C GLU A 128 21.79 -13.85 -7.88
N VAL A 129 20.51 -13.56 -8.12
CA VAL A 129 19.91 -12.23 -7.92
C VAL A 129 18.61 -12.33 -7.16
N VAL A 130 18.25 -11.27 -6.44
CA VAL A 130 16.94 -11.16 -5.81
C VAL A 130 15.89 -11.00 -6.90
N ALA A 131 14.87 -11.85 -6.89
CA ALA A 131 13.81 -11.91 -7.91
C ALA A 131 12.42 -11.60 -7.34
N THR A 132 12.15 -12.01 -6.12
CA THR A 132 10.88 -11.71 -5.43
C THR A 132 11.20 -11.31 -3.99
N PRO A 133 11.69 -10.09 -3.77
CA PRO A 133 12.07 -9.62 -2.45
C PRO A 133 10.86 -9.59 -1.50
N ARG A 134 11.14 -9.71 -0.21
CA ARG A 134 10.14 -9.53 0.83
C ARG A 134 10.24 -8.10 1.37
N PRO A 135 9.19 -7.27 1.21
CA PRO A 135 9.20 -5.91 1.73
C PRO A 135 9.47 -5.89 3.25
N ARG A 136 10.19 -4.88 3.70
CA ARG A 136 10.46 -4.68 5.14
C ARG A 136 9.18 -4.50 5.95
N PRO A 137 9.21 -4.72 7.29
CA PRO A 137 8.08 -4.38 8.15
C PRO A 137 7.62 -2.93 7.97
N GLY A 138 6.30 -2.73 7.97
CA GLY A 138 5.65 -1.45 7.79
C GLY A 138 4.16 -1.50 8.15
N SER A 139 3.37 -0.55 7.70
CA SER A 139 1.98 -0.39 8.13
C SER A 139 0.94 -0.57 7.00
N ILE A 140 1.36 -0.98 5.83
CA ILE A 140 0.49 -1.24 4.69
C ILE A 140 0.12 -2.72 4.66
N SER A 141 -1.17 -3.05 4.64
CA SER A 141 -1.66 -4.41 4.37
C SER A 141 -2.17 -4.49 2.95
N PHE A 142 -1.74 -5.52 2.21
CA PHE A 142 -2.09 -5.65 0.80
C PHE A 142 -2.86 -6.94 0.53
N LEU A 143 -4.05 -6.79 -0.04
CA LEU A 143 -4.97 -7.86 -0.44
C LEU A 143 -5.02 -7.97 -1.96
N THR A 144 -4.89 -9.18 -2.50
CA THR A 144 -4.95 -9.39 -3.95
C THR A 144 -5.65 -10.67 -4.34
N GLN A 145 -6.49 -10.59 -5.36
CA GLN A 145 -7.09 -11.76 -6.01
C GLN A 145 -6.10 -12.42 -6.98
N SER A 146 -5.24 -11.62 -7.62
CA SER A 146 -4.25 -12.10 -8.59
C SER A 146 -2.92 -12.45 -7.92
N GLY A 147 -2.48 -13.69 -8.05
CA GLY A 147 -1.16 -14.13 -7.59
C GLY A 147 -0.02 -13.45 -8.37
N ALA A 148 -0.12 -13.37 -9.69
CA ALA A 148 0.90 -12.77 -10.55
C ALA A 148 1.05 -11.27 -10.27
N PHE A 149 -0.06 -10.53 -10.16
CA PHE A 149 -0.02 -9.12 -9.77
C PHE A 149 0.57 -8.96 -8.37
N GLY A 150 0.20 -9.83 -7.43
CA GLY A 150 0.74 -9.83 -6.07
C GLY A 150 2.25 -10.01 -6.02
N ALA A 151 2.80 -10.92 -6.82
CA ALA A 151 4.24 -11.13 -6.91
C ALA A 151 4.98 -9.88 -7.42
N ALA A 152 4.49 -9.28 -8.51
CA ALA A 152 5.05 -8.04 -9.05
C ALA A 152 4.90 -6.86 -8.07
N ALA A 153 3.80 -6.81 -7.34
CA ALA A 153 3.54 -5.78 -6.32
C ALA A 153 4.52 -5.88 -5.15
N LEU A 154 4.84 -7.08 -4.66
CA LEU A 154 5.83 -7.28 -3.59
C LEU A 154 7.22 -6.80 -4.03
N ASP A 155 7.63 -7.11 -5.27
CA ASP A 155 8.89 -6.64 -5.83
C ASP A 155 8.90 -5.11 -5.94
N TYR A 156 7.85 -4.52 -6.51
CA TYR A 156 7.69 -3.07 -6.61
C TYR A 156 7.75 -2.38 -5.23
N MET A 157 7.03 -2.91 -4.24
CA MET A 157 7.00 -2.35 -2.89
C MET A 157 8.38 -2.40 -2.24
N ALA A 158 9.07 -3.53 -2.33
CA ALA A 158 10.42 -3.69 -1.76
C ALA A 158 11.44 -2.78 -2.45
N GLY A 159 11.44 -2.73 -3.78
CA GLY A 159 12.34 -1.88 -4.58
C GLY A 159 12.14 -0.38 -4.29
N ASN A 160 10.91 0.04 -4.04
CA ASN A 160 10.56 1.42 -3.71
C ASN A 160 10.55 1.72 -2.19
N GLY A 161 11.05 0.80 -1.35
CA GLY A 161 11.18 1.02 0.08
C GLY A 161 9.87 1.03 0.87
N LEU A 162 8.74 0.62 0.27
CA LEU A 162 7.45 0.55 0.95
C LEU A 162 7.45 -0.62 1.95
N GLY A 163 7.21 -0.31 3.21
CA GLY A 163 7.07 -1.33 4.24
C GLY A 163 5.67 -1.94 4.26
N ILE A 164 5.60 -3.25 4.50
CA ILE A 164 4.36 -4.00 4.54
C ILE A 164 4.07 -4.55 5.95
N ARG A 165 2.80 -4.51 6.37
CA ARG A 165 2.33 -5.23 7.55
C ARG A 165 2.13 -6.69 7.22
N SER A 166 1.32 -6.94 6.19
CA SER A 166 1.09 -8.28 5.66
C SER A 166 0.59 -8.21 4.21
N PHE A 167 0.74 -9.34 3.54
CA PHE A 167 0.25 -9.58 2.20
C PHE A 167 -0.61 -10.83 2.21
N VAL A 168 -1.77 -10.77 1.58
CA VAL A 168 -2.67 -11.92 1.40
C VAL A 168 -3.10 -12.01 -0.06
N SER A 169 -2.64 -13.05 -0.74
CA SER A 169 -3.26 -13.48 -2.00
C SER A 169 -4.33 -14.52 -1.65
N TYR A 170 -5.58 -14.23 -1.94
CA TYR A 170 -6.71 -15.08 -1.55
C TYR A 170 -7.40 -15.79 -2.72
N GLY A 171 -6.85 -15.69 -3.93
CA GLY A 171 -7.19 -16.48 -5.12
C GLY A 171 -8.69 -16.54 -5.43
N ASN A 172 -9.24 -17.75 -5.55
CA ASN A 172 -10.66 -17.98 -5.85
C ASN A 172 -11.62 -17.59 -4.72
N ARG A 173 -11.12 -17.40 -3.47
CA ARG A 173 -11.92 -17.00 -2.28
C ARG A 173 -13.12 -17.92 -2.00
N CYS A 174 -12.90 -19.21 -1.96
CA CYS A 174 -14.00 -20.17 -1.73
C CYS A 174 -14.61 -20.11 -0.32
N ASP A 175 -13.88 -19.57 0.66
CA ASP A 175 -14.31 -19.41 2.06
C ASP A 175 -14.00 -17.99 2.56
N VAL A 176 -12.74 -17.67 2.88
CA VAL A 176 -12.36 -16.34 3.36
C VAL A 176 -12.46 -15.31 2.24
N THR A 177 -13.27 -14.27 2.47
CA THR A 177 -13.61 -13.23 1.49
C THR A 177 -13.07 -11.86 1.88
N GLU A 178 -13.18 -10.89 0.97
CA GLU A 178 -12.64 -9.54 1.12
C GLU A 178 -13.17 -8.82 2.37
N ASP A 179 -14.44 -9.01 2.68
CA ASP A 179 -15.10 -8.37 3.83
C ASP A 179 -14.58 -8.91 5.16
N GLU A 180 -14.27 -10.21 5.27
CA GLU A 180 -13.66 -10.80 6.45
C GLU A 180 -12.22 -10.33 6.64
N LEU A 181 -11.45 -10.23 5.55
CA LEU A 181 -10.10 -9.69 5.58
C LEU A 181 -10.09 -8.20 5.99
N LEU A 182 -11.05 -7.41 5.51
CA LEU A 182 -11.20 -6.02 5.95
C LEU A 182 -11.51 -5.94 7.44
N LEU A 183 -12.39 -6.81 7.97
CA LEU A 183 -12.66 -6.87 9.41
C LEU A 183 -11.40 -7.18 10.23
N TYR A 184 -10.58 -8.12 9.75
CA TYR A 184 -9.31 -8.44 10.39
C TYR A 184 -8.39 -7.22 10.44
N TYR A 185 -8.20 -6.54 9.30
CA TYR A 185 -7.31 -5.38 9.22
C TYR A 185 -7.86 -4.12 9.91
N GLU A 186 -9.17 -3.98 9.99
CA GLU A 186 -9.81 -2.92 10.80
C GLU A 186 -9.32 -2.98 12.25
N ASN A 187 -9.19 -4.20 12.79
CA ASN A 187 -8.81 -4.45 14.18
C ASN A 187 -7.29 -4.66 14.39
N ASP A 188 -6.49 -4.80 13.32
CA ASP A 188 -5.05 -4.98 13.45
C ASP A 188 -4.36 -3.63 13.76
N PRO A 189 -3.75 -3.44 14.94
CA PRO A 189 -3.17 -2.16 15.34
C PRO A 189 -1.95 -1.75 14.49
N LYS A 190 -1.32 -2.69 13.79
CA LYS A 190 -0.15 -2.43 12.93
C LYS A 190 -0.54 -2.01 11.52
N THR A 191 -1.77 -2.25 11.09
CA THR A 191 -2.28 -1.81 9.80
C THR A 191 -2.75 -0.37 9.87
N LYS A 192 -2.16 0.52 9.08
CA LYS A 192 -2.62 1.91 8.89
C LYS A 192 -3.40 2.10 7.61
N VAL A 193 -3.07 1.34 6.56
CA VAL A 193 -3.69 1.43 5.23
C VAL A 193 -3.92 0.03 4.67
N VAL A 194 -5.06 -0.17 4.03
CA VAL A 194 -5.35 -1.40 3.28
C VAL A 194 -5.31 -1.10 1.79
N LEU A 195 -4.44 -1.78 1.05
CA LEU A 195 -4.43 -1.78 -0.40
C LEU A 195 -5.16 -3.01 -0.91
N MET A 196 -5.92 -2.87 -1.99
CA MET A 196 -6.67 -3.95 -2.60
C MET A 196 -6.49 -3.98 -4.12
N TYR A 197 -6.18 -5.15 -4.67
CA TYR A 197 -6.36 -5.43 -6.08
C TYR A 197 -7.58 -6.33 -6.26
N LEU A 198 -8.57 -5.86 -7.01
CA LEU A 198 -9.86 -6.50 -7.16
C LEU A 198 -10.16 -6.82 -8.63
N GLU A 199 -10.55 -8.05 -8.90
CA GLU A 199 -11.09 -8.50 -10.20
C GLU A 199 -12.62 -8.55 -10.18
N GLY A 200 -13.20 -8.86 -9.03
CA GLY A 200 -14.65 -8.89 -8.80
C GLY A 200 -14.97 -9.06 -7.32
N LEU A 201 -16.22 -8.95 -6.97
CA LEU A 201 -16.74 -9.14 -5.61
C LEU A 201 -17.78 -10.25 -5.62
N ALA A 202 -17.68 -11.22 -4.70
CA ALA A 202 -18.66 -12.29 -4.57
C ALA A 202 -19.92 -11.81 -3.82
N LYS A 203 -19.73 -11.08 -2.74
CA LYS A 203 -20.77 -10.58 -1.84
C LYS A 203 -20.72 -9.04 -1.79
N GLY A 204 -21.16 -8.38 -2.87
CA GLY A 204 -20.97 -6.94 -3.02
C GLY A 204 -21.64 -6.08 -1.93
N ARG A 205 -22.78 -6.50 -1.36
CA ARG A 205 -23.46 -5.75 -0.28
C ARG A 205 -22.72 -5.86 1.04
N GLU A 206 -22.28 -7.05 1.40
CA GLU A 206 -21.50 -7.34 2.61
C GLU A 206 -20.18 -6.61 2.55
N PHE A 207 -19.49 -6.69 1.40
CA PHE A 207 -18.28 -5.95 1.16
C PHE A 207 -18.46 -4.43 1.32
N LEU A 208 -19.50 -3.86 0.69
CA LEU A 208 -19.78 -2.42 0.75
C LEU A 208 -20.01 -1.96 2.20
N TRP A 209 -20.84 -2.71 2.93
CA TRP A 209 -21.12 -2.42 4.33
C TRP A 209 -19.84 -2.47 5.17
N ARG A 210 -19.06 -3.56 5.04
CA ARG A 210 -17.79 -3.72 5.77
C ARG A 210 -16.77 -2.64 5.41
N ALA A 211 -16.59 -2.37 4.12
CA ALA A 211 -15.67 -1.35 3.66
C ALA A 211 -16.04 0.04 4.19
N LYS A 212 -17.34 0.36 4.27
CA LYS A 212 -17.81 1.62 4.85
C LYS A 212 -17.43 1.76 6.34
N GLU A 213 -17.58 0.69 7.13
CA GLU A 213 -17.18 0.71 8.55
C GLU A 213 -15.66 0.78 8.70
N THR A 214 -14.92 -0.03 7.95
CA THR A 214 -13.47 -0.01 7.96
C THR A 214 -12.90 1.36 7.54
N SER A 215 -13.49 1.99 6.49
CA SER A 215 -13.03 3.29 5.99
C SER A 215 -13.22 4.44 6.97
N LYS A 216 -14.05 4.30 8.01
CA LYS A 216 -14.13 5.29 9.10
C LYS A 216 -12.91 5.26 10.01
N ARG A 217 -12.16 4.16 10.02
CA ARG A 217 -11.01 3.92 10.91
C ARG A 217 -9.69 3.85 10.16
N LYS A 218 -9.70 3.24 8.97
CA LYS A 218 -8.50 3.00 8.16
C LYS A 218 -8.79 3.23 6.68
N PRO A 219 -7.94 3.96 5.95
CA PRO A 219 -8.12 4.17 4.53
C PRO A 219 -7.98 2.85 3.77
N ILE A 220 -8.85 2.67 2.79
CA ILE A 220 -8.81 1.60 1.81
C ILE A 220 -8.51 2.22 0.45
N VAL A 221 -7.47 1.74 -0.22
CA VAL A 221 -7.17 2.10 -1.60
C VAL A 221 -7.39 0.87 -2.47
N ALA A 222 -8.20 0.99 -3.52
CA ALA A 222 -8.53 -0.14 -4.37
C ALA A 222 -8.23 0.13 -5.85
N LEU A 223 -7.50 -0.79 -6.47
CA LEU A 223 -7.34 -0.89 -7.93
C LEU A 223 -8.24 -2.00 -8.45
N LYS A 224 -9.28 -1.62 -9.21
CA LYS A 224 -10.21 -2.56 -9.85
C LYS A 224 -9.80 -2.79 -11.31
N SER A 225 -9.50 -4.04 -11.66
CA SER A 225 -9.23 -4.45 -13.04
C SER A 225 -10.52 -4.69 -13.83
N GLY A 226 -10.42 -4.75 -15.17
CA GLY A 226 -11.58 -4.98 -16.03
C GLY A 226 -12.54 -3.78 -16.10
N ARG A 227 -12.02 -2.56 -16.21
CA ARG A 227 -12.80 -1.30 -16.25
C ARG A 227 -13.41 -1.00 -17.61
N THR A 228 -12.76 -1.42 -18.68
CA THR A 228 -13.19 -1.21 -20.07
C THR A 228 -13.83 -2.48 -20.61
N GLU A 229 -14.52 -2.38 -21.74
CA GLU A 229 -15.06 -3.57 -22.41
C GLU A 229 -13.99 -4.61 -22.75
N ALA A 230 -12.82 -4.18 -23.23
CA ALA A 230 -11.70 -5.06 -23.50
C ALA A 230 -11.16 -5.71 -22.21
N GLY A 231 -10.98 -4.92 -21.16
CA GLY A 231 -10.55 -5.41 -19.84
C GLY A 231 -11.57 -6.36 -19.23
N THR A 232 -12.87 -6.07 -19.38
CA THR A 232 -13.97 -6.95 -18.93
C THR A 232 -13.94 -8.30 -19.63
N ARG A 233 -13.78 -8.33 -20.95
CA ARG A 233 -13.65 -9.59 -21.72
C ARG A 233 -12.42 -10.39 -21.27
N ALA A 234 -11.30 -9.73 -21.05
CA ALA A 234 -10.08 -10.36 -20.54
C ALA A 234 -10.27 -10.94 -19.13
N ALA A 235 -10.90 -10.20 -18.22
CA ALA A 235 -11.19 -10.64 -16.84
C ALA A 235 -12.12 -11.87 -16.82
N VAL A 236 -13.20 -11.86 -17.60
CA VAL A 236 -14.11 -13.02 -17.73
C VAL A 236 -13.37 -14.26 -18.25
N SER A 237 -12.49 -14.10 -19.23
CA SER A 237 -11.68 -15.21 -19.76
C SER A 237 -10.69 -15.76 -18.73
N HIS A 238 -10.19 -14.91 -17.83
CA HIS A 238 -9.18 -15.28 -16.83
C HIS A 238 -9.76 -15.92 -15.57
N THR A 239 -10.92 -15.45 -15.10
CA THR A 239 -11.46 -15.85 -13.77
C THR A 239 -12.79 -16.58 -13.84
N ALA A 240 -13.38 -16.74 -15.04
CA ALA A 240 -14.75 -17.24 -15.23
C ALA A 240 -15.83 -16.51 -14.39
N ALA A 241 -15.50 -15.34 -13.82
CA ALA A 241 -16.40 -14.55 -13.01
C ALA A 241 -17.11 -13.47 -13.86
N LEU A 242 -18.40 -13.22 -13.58
CA LEU A 242 -19.14 -12.11 -14.17
C LEU A 242 -18.52 -10.78 -13.75
N ALA A 243 -17.97 -10.03 -14.70
CA ALA A 243 -17.48 -8.70 -14.44
C ALA A 243 -18.65 -7.73 -14.29
N GLY A 244 -18.80 -7.10 -13.14
CA GLY A 244 -19.80 -6.05 -12.93
C GLY A 244 -19.45 -4.78 -13.72
N ARG A 245 -20.47 -3.94 -14.02
CA ARG A 245 -20.25 -2.65 -14.68
C ARG A 245 -19.38 -1.73 -13.82
N ASP A 246 -18.37 -1.10 -14.44
CA ASP A 246 -17.39 -0.26 -13.75
C ASP A 246 -18.00 0.91 -12.97
N GLN A 247 -19.06 1.52 -13.51
CA GLN A 247 -19.79 2.61 -12.87
C GLN A 247 -20.43 2.20 -11.52
N ILE A 248 -20.82 0.92 -11.37
CA ILE A 248 -21.37 0.41 -10.11
C ILE A 248 -20.27 0.36 -9.05
N TYR A 249 -19.06 -0.10 -9.44
CA TYR A 249 -17.89 -0.06 -8.53
C TYR A 249 -17.51 1.35 -8.13
N ASP A 250 -17.52 2.31 -9.08
CA ASP A 250 -17.21 3.70 -8.80
C ASP A 250 -18.18 4.29 -7.76
N GLY A 251 -19.48 4.09 -7.96
CA GLY A 251 -20.52 4.52 -7.02
C GLY A 251 -20.38 3.85 -5.64
N ALA A 252 -20.15 2.54 -5.61
CA ALA A 252 -19.96 1.78 -4.37
C ALA A 252 -18.71 2.23 -3.61
N PHE A 253 -17.59 2.43 -4.29
CA PHE A 253 -16.36 2.88 -3.67
C PHE A 253 -16.50 4.28 -3.07
N LYS A 254 -17.13 5.21 -3.78
CA LYS A 254 -17.45 6.55 -3.24
C LYS A 254 -18.32 6.48 -1.99
N GLN A 255 -19.36 5.64 -1.98
CA GLN A 255 -20.24 5.46 -0.82
C GLN A 255 -19.51 4.87 0.39
N ALA A 256 -18.56 3.97 0.16
CA ALA A 256 -17.79 3.31 1.21
C ALA A 256 -16.54 4.10 1.64
N GLY A 257 -16.21 5.22 0.98
CA GLY A 257 -14.98 5.97 1.27
C GLY A 257 -13.70 5.30 0.79
N ILE A 258 -13.82 4.33 -0.12
CA ILE A 258 -12.68 3.69 -0.76
C ILE A 258 -12.06 4.67 -1.75
N ILE A 259 -10.75 4.87 -1.66
CA ILE A 259 -9.99 5.68 -2.60
C ILE A 259 -9.71 4.81 -3.82
N ARG A 260 -10.25 5.21 -4.97
CA ARG A 260 -10.07 4.46 -6.20
C ARG A 260 -8.75 4.85 -6.87
N ALA A 261 -7.81 3.91 -6.96
CA ALA A 261 -6.65 4.01 -7.82
C ALA A 261 -7.03 3.64 -9.27
N THR A 262 -6.49 4.37 -10.23
CA THR A 262 -6.71 4.15 -11.67
C THR A 262 -5.51 3.53 -12.36
N THR A 263 -4.34 3.65 -11.77
CA THR A 263 -3.08 3.03 -12.20
C THR A 263 -2.44 2.24 -11.05
N VAL A 264 -1.44 1.43 -11.39
CA VAL A 264 -0.66 0.67 -10.40
C VAL A 264 0.15 1.62 -9.52
N GLU A 265 0.70 2.67 -10.10
CA GLU A 265 1.45 3.70 -9.38
C GLU A 265 0.54 4.39 -8.36
N GLU A 266 -0.67 4.81 -8.72
CA GLU A 266 -1.62 5.42 -7.79
C GLU A 266 -1.95 4.51 -6.60
N LEU A 267 -2.08 3.18 -6.81
CA LEU A 267 -2.34 2.25 -5.72
C LEU A 267 -1.27 2.35 -4.62
N PHE A 268 -0.01 2.37 -5.02
CA PHE A 268 1.12 2.42 -4.08
C PHE A 268 1.39 3.82 -3.56
N ASP A 269 1.25 4.85 -4.39
CA ASP A 269 1.48 6.25 -4.01
C ASP A 269 0.46 6.73 -2.98
N PHE A 270 -0.82 6.41 -3.19
CA PHE A 270 -1.87 6.71 -2.22
C PHE A 270 -1.64 5.94 -0.91
N GLY A 271 -1.27 4.66 -1.02
CA GLY A 271 -0.89 3.86 0.15
C GLY A 271 0.26 4.46 0.94
N ARG A 272 1.32 4.91 0.24
CA ARG A 272 2.47 5.61 0.81
C ARG A 272 2.06 6.87 1.56
N ALA A 273 1.32 7.75 0.89
CA ALA A 273 0.90 9.02 1.48
C ALA A 273 0.03 8.81 2.72
N LEU A 274 -0.97 7.94 2.63
CA LEU A 274 -1.91 7.64 3.73
C LEU A 274 -1.27 6.90 4.91
N ALA A 275 -0.16 6.16 4.66
CA ALA A 275 0.60 5.52 5.73
C ALA A 275 1.47 6.51 6.51
N LEU A 276 1.90 7.62 5.89
CA LEU A 276 2.89 8.54 6.42
C LEU A 276 2.33 9.90 6.84
N GLN A 277 1.18 10.32 6.30
CA GLN A 277 0.63 11.65 6.53
C GLN A 277 -0.81 11.59 7.05
N PRO A 278 -1.24 12.57 7.88
CA PRO A 278 -2.62 12.66 8.32
C PRO A 278 -3.52 13.02 7.14
N PRO A 279 -4.67 12.35 6.98
CA PRO A 279 -5.71 12.83 6.06
C PRO A 279 -6.35 14.09 6.61
N ALA A 280 -6.65 15.05 5.75
CA ALA A 280 -7.35 16.28 6.13
C ALA A 280 -8.29 16.73 5.03
N PRO A 281 -9.45 17.31 5.34
CA PRO A 281 -10.41 17.84 4.35
C PRO A 281 -9.88 19.16 3.80
N ILE A 282 -8.82 19.10 3.00
CA ILE A 282 -8.18 20.27 2.42
C ILE A 282 -8.81 20.63 1.08
N LYS A 283 -8.94 21.92 0.82
CA LYS A 283 -9.32 22.45 -0.48
C LYS A 283 -8.20 23.31 -1.05
N ASN A 284 -7.64 24.17 -0.22
CA ASN A 284 -6.62 25.12 -0.60
C ASN A 284 -5.23 24.56 -0.31
N VAL A 285 -4.38 24.57 -1.32
CA VAL A 285 -3.00 24.05 -1.25
C VAL A 285 -2.00 25.09 -1.70
N ALA A 286 -0.76 24.92 -1.27
CA ALA A 286 0.36 25.69 -1.76
C ALA A 286 1.39 24.75 -2.43
N VAL A 287 2.14 25.31 -3.38
CA VAL A 287 3.31 24.67 -3.98
C VAL A 287 4.52 25.56 -3.74
N ILE A 288 5.59 25.01 -3.20
CA ILE A 288 6.88 25.69 -3.02
C ILE A 288 7.92 24.91 -3.80
N THR A 289 8.63 25.58 -4.70
CA THR A 289 9.63 24.97 -5.59
C THR A 289 10.85 25.87 -5.74
N ASN A 290 11.97 25.33 -6.20
CA ASN A 290 13.11 26.08 -6.73
C ASN A 290 13.28 25.86 -8.25
N ALA A 291 12.28 25.25 -8.89
CA ALA A 291 12.27 24.95 -10.32
C ALA A 291 10.86 25.20 -10.88
N GLY A 292 10.71 26.24 -11.74
CA GLY A 292 9.40 26.68 -12.23
C GLY A 292 8.66 25.63 -13.02
N GLY A 293 9.32 24.90 -13.93
CA GLY A 293 8.68 23.86 -14.76
C GLY A 293 7.95 22.77 -13.96
N PRO A 294 8.58 22.08 -13.03
CA PRO A 294 7.92 21.12 -12.14
C PRO A 294 6.79 21.73 -11.31
N GLY A 295 6.93 23.00 -10.89
CA GLY A 295 5.87 23.73 -10.19
C GLY A 295 4.59 23.90 -11.02
N ILE A 296 4.72 24.15 -12.34
CA ILE A 296 3.59 24.27 -13.27
C ILE A 296 2.88 22.91 -13.40
N ILE A 297 3.62 21.83 -13.62
CA ILE A 297 3.04 20.46 -13.73
C ILE A 297 2.25 20.10 -12.46
N ALA A 298 2.84 20.40 -11.29
CA ALA A 298 2.16 20.17 -10.01
C ALA A 298 0.87 20.99 -9.90
N ALA A 299 0.89 22.26 -10.33
CA ALA A 299 -0.27 23.14 -10.31
C ALA A 299 -1.42 22.59 -11.14
N ASP A 300 -1.14 22.24 -12.41
CA ASP A 300 -2.13 21.67 -13.32
C ASP A 300 -2.77 20.42 -12.71
N THR A 301 -1.95 19.48 -12.22
CA THR A 301 -2.44 18.22 -11.66
C THR A 301 -3.27 18.43 -10.38
N LEU A 302 -2.91 19.38 -9.52
CA LEU A 302 -3.67 19.70 -8.31
C LEU A 302 -5.05 20.24 -8.66
N GLU A 303 -5.14 21.19 -9.61
CA GLU A 303 -6.42 21.77 -10.04
C GLU A 303 -7.30 20.77 -10.78
N GLU A 304 -6.75 19.97 -11.68
CA GLU A 304 -7.47 18.86 -12.34
C GLU A 304 -8.00 17.83 -11.32
N SER A 305 -7.33 17.67 -10.19
CA SER A 305 -7.77 16.82 -9.10
C SER A 305 -8.81 17.48 -8.17
N GLY A 306 -9.19 18.74 -8.43
CA GLY A 306 -10.20 19.49 -7.67
C GLY A 306 -9.67 20.16 -6.39
N LEU A 307 -8.35 20.25 -6.23
CA LEU A 307 -7.70 21.09 -5.23
C LEU A 307 -7.49 22.50 -5.79
N THR A 308 -7.46 23.51 -4.93
CA THR A 308 -7.31 24.90 -5.35
C THR A 308 -5.95 25.44 -4.95
N LEU A 309 -5.17 25.95 -5.92
CA LEU A 309 -3.98 26.72 -5.63
C LEU A 309 -4.42 28.12 -5.16
N LEU A 310 -4.54 28.29 -3.85
CA LEU A 310 -4.94 29.56 -3.27
C LEU A 310 -3.88 30.64 -3.55
N GLN A 311 -4.28 31.73 -4.20
CA GLN A 311 -3.40 32.89 -4.29
C GLN A 311 -3.09 33.39 -2.87
N PHE A 312 -1.81 33.62 -2.58
CA PHE A 312 -1.39 33.94 -1.23
C PHE A 312 -2.10 35.17 -0.68
N PRO A 313 -2.68 35.09 0.53
CA PRO A 313 -3.25 36.26 1.20
C PRO A 313 -2.19 37.34 1.46
N ASP A 314 -2.61 38.58 1.62
CA ASP A 314 -1.70 39.71 1.81
C ASP A 314 -0.78 39.57 3.03
N ARG A 315 -1.22 38.83 4.05
CA ARG A 315 -0.39 38.52 5.23
C ARG A 315 0.81 37.62 4.90
N ILE A 316 0.68 36.67 3.94
CA ILE A 316 1.82 35.89 3.44
C ILE A 316 2.68 36.77 2.54
N LYS A 317 2.09 37.50 1.58
CA LYS A 317 2.83 38.39 0.66
C LYS A 317 3.65 39.43 1.40
N SER A 318 3.09 40.03 2.44
CA SER A 318 3.79 41.01 3.27
C SER A 318 5.01 40.41 3.98
N LYS A 319 4.88 39.19 4.54
CA LYS A 319 6.02 38.49 5.14
C LYS A 319 7.11 38.17 4.10
N LEU A 320 6.73 37.69 2.93
CA LEU A 320 7.69 37.41 1.85
C LEU A 320 8.42 38.68 1.40
N THR A 321 7.71 39.81 1.34
CA THR A 321 8.29 41.12 1.03
C THR A 321 9.27 41.57 2.13
N ASP A 322 8.92 41.41 3.40
CA ASP A 322 9.81 41.71 4.53
C ASP A 322 11.08 40.82 4.51
N TYR A 323 10.95 39.54 4.19
CA TYR A 323 12.12 38.65 4.04
C TYR A 323 13.04 39.07 2.90
N LYS A 324 12.50 39.54 1.77
CA LYS A 324 13.31 40.13 0.68
C LYS A 324 14.03 41.39 1.13
N ALA A 325 13.35 42.29 1.84
CA ALA A 325 13.96 43.51 2.38
C ALA A 325 15.10 43.20 3.38
N LYS A 326 14.94 42.12 4.15
CA LYS A 326 15.97 41.61 5.08
C LYS A 326 17.05 40.73 4.43
N LYS A 327 17.03 40.58 3.12
CA LYS A 327 17.93 39.69 2.35
C LYS A 327 17.90 38.21 2.77
N LEU A 328 16.80 37.75 3.37
CA LEU A 328 16.54 36.35 3.70
C LEU A 328 15.98 35.57 2.51
N LEU A 329 15.36 36.28 1.57
CA LEU A 329 14.94 35.79 0.26
C LEU A 329 15.52 36.69 -0.83
N LEU A 330 15.64 36.13 -2.05
CA LEU A 330 16.15 36.87 -3.19
C LEU A 330 15.05 37.76 -3.79
N PRO A 331 15.37 38.95 -4.33
CA PRO A 331 14.41 39.88 -4.91
C PRO A 331 13.61 39.27 -6.10
N VAL A 332 14.26 38.39 -6.86
CA VAL A 332 13.71 37.75 -8.07
C VAL A 332 12.71 36.64 -7.79
N GLN A 333 12.63 36.16 -6.55
CA GLN A 333 11.72 35.07 -6.17
C GLN A 333 10.25 35.54 -6.28
N SER A 334 9.38 34.64 -6.75
CA SER A 334 7.98 34.96 -6.93
C SER A 334 7.29 35.26 -5.59
N GLY A 335 6.15 35.92 -5.62
CA GLY A 335 5.28 36.11 -4.46
C GLY A 335 3.91 35.45 -4.66
N PHE A 336 3.81 34.59 -5.68
CA PHE A 336 2.57 33.93 -6.08
C PHE A 336 2.60 32.43 -5.70
N ASN A 337 1.50 31.78 -5.78
CA ASN A 337 1.38 30.33 -5.68
C ASN A 337 1.18 29.75 -7.09
N PRO A 338 2.06 28.87 -7.60
CA PRO A 338 3.28 28.31 -6.99
C PRO A 338 4.34 29.34 -6.62
N LEU A 339 4.97 29.13 -5.46
CA LEU A 339 6.07 29.98 -4.99
C LEU A 339 7.40 29.43 -5.51
N ASP A 340 7.95 30.08 -6.53
CA ASP A 340 9.26 29.72 -7.07
C ASP A 340 10.38 30.50 -6.36
N LEU A 341 11.24 29.74 -5.68
CA LEU A 341 12.41 30.25 -4.95
C LEU A 341 13.66 30.38 -5.83
N THR A 342 13.56 30.02 -7.10
CA THR A 342 14.65 30.01 -8.10
C THR A 342 15.80 29.02 -7.78
N ALA A 343 16.70 28.84 -8.73
CA ALA A 343 17.80 27.88 -8.63
C ALA A 343 18.83 28.19 -7.54
N GLU A 344 18.87 29.43 -7.04
CA GLU A 344 19.74 29.86 -5.95
C GLU A 344 19.14 29.62 -4.56
N ALA A 345 17.96 29.00 -4.46
CA ALA A 345 17.33 28.69 -3.18
C ALA A 345 18.21 27.81 -2.31
N THR A 346 18.25 28.10 -1.03
CA THR A 346 18.95 27.28 -0.03
C THR A 346 17.95 26.50 0.81
N SER A 347 18.43 25.48 1.52
CA SER A 347 17.61 24.72 2.48
C SER A 347 16.94 25.63 3.52
N ASP A 348 17.61 26.69 3.97
CA ASP A 348 17.06 27.62 4.96
C ASP A 348 15.95 28.52 4.39
N MET A 349 16.05 28.89 3.11
CA MET A 349 14.95 29.60 2.43
C MET A 349 13.70 28.72 2.34
N PHE A 350 13.84 27.46 2.04
CA PHE A 350 12.72 26.50 2.08
C PHE A 350 12.09 26.47 3.47
N VAL A 351 12.88 26.31 4.54
CA VAL A 351 12.36 26.30 5.92
C VAL A 351 11.55 27.57 6.23
N LEU A 352 12.11 28.72 5.94
CA LEU A 352 11.49 30.02 6.20
C LEU A 352 10.12 30.16 5.53
N VAL A 353 10.06 29.78 4.27
CA VAL A 353 8.83 29.87 3.47
C VAL A 353 7.81 28.80 3.89
N ILE A 354 8.23 27.57 4.15
CA ILE A 354 7.38 26.50 4.65
C ILE A 354 6.70 26.92 5.97
N GLU A 355 7.47 27.48 6.93
CA GLU A 355 6.93 27.96 8.19
C GLU A 355 5.89 29.08 7.97
N THR A 356 6.17 29.98 7.05
CA THR A 356 5.25 31.09 6.73
C THR A 356 3.94 30.60 6.13
N VAL A 357 4.02 29.66 5.17
CA VAL A 357 2.87 29.15 4.42
C VAL A 357 2.05 28.19 5.28
N LEU A 358 2.66 27.25 5.99
CA LEU A 358 1.94 26.30 6.83
C LEU A 358 1.34 26.93 8.09
N ALA A 359 1.87 28.04 8.59
CA ALA A 359 1.27 28.78 9.69
C ALA A 359 -0.07 29.48 9.30
N ASP A 360 -0.32 29.66 8.01
CA ASP A 360 -1.53 30.32 7.54
C ASP A 360 -2.74 29.36 7.59
N PRO A 361 -3.87 29.75 8.23
CA PRO A 361 -5.03 28.90 8.42
C PRO A 361 -5.77 28.57 7.10
N GLU A 362 -5.64 29.40 6.06
CA GLU A 362 -6.29 29.14 4.77
C GLU A 362 -5.56 28.11 3.91
N ILE A 363 -4.29 27.82 4.19
CA ILE A 363 -3.52 26.79 3.53
C ILE A 363 -3.74 25.47 4.26
N GLY A 364 -4.39 24.52 3.60
CA GLY A 364 -4.72 23.22 4.18
C GLY A 364 -3.67 22.13 3.92
N GLY A 365 -2.86 22.26 2.87
CA GLY A 365 -1.83 21.28 2.50
C GLY A 365 -0.72 21.89 1.64
N LEU A 366 0.39 21.18 1.51
CA LEU A 366 1.59 21.69 0.85
C LEU A 366 2.23 20.62 -0.04
N LEU A 367 2.60 21.00 -1.26
CA LEU A 367 3.48 20.23 -2.12
C LEU A 367 4.83 20.96 -2.23
N LEU A 368 5.92 20.24 -1.97
CA LEU A 368 7.29 20.77 -2.00
C LEU A 368 8.07 20.14 -3.16
N ILE A 369 8.83 20.95 -3.88
CA ILE A 369 9.68 20.50 -4.98
C ILE A 369 11.10 21.08 -4.79
N PRO A 370 11.89 20.55 -3.84
CA PRO A 370 13.27 20.95 -3.63
C PRO A 370 14.18 20.19 -4.59
N THR A 371 14.39 20.75 -5.77
CA THR A 371 15.17 20.14 -6.86
C THR A 371 16.66 20.10 -6.49
N HIS A 372 17.17 18.92 -6.15
CA HIS A 372 18.56 18.71 -5.67
C HIS A 372 19.63 18.95 -6.74
N GLN A 373 19.26 19.04 -8.02
CA GLN A 373 20.19 19.33 -9.11
C GLN A 373 20.77 20.75 -9.06
N THR A 374 20.16 21.64 -8.27
CA THR A 374 20.72 22.97 -8.05
C THR A 374 21.84 22.92 -7.00
N PRO A 375 22.97 23.64 -7.20
CA PRO A 375 24.16 23.46 -6.37
C PRO A 375 23.97 23.92 -4.91
N THR A 376 22.93 24.69 -4.61
CA THR A 376 22.64 25.24 -3.28
C THR A 376 21.76 24.33 -2.43
N ILE A 377 21.15 23.29 -3.02
CA ILE A 377 20.35 22.29 -2.30
C ILE A 377 21.24 21.09 -2.00
N LEU A 378 21.47 20.86 -0.71
CA LEU A 378 22.23 19.73 -0.19
C LEU A 378 21.28 18.74 0.51
N ASP A 379 21.80 17.59 0.92
CA ASP A 379 21.05 16.53 1.60
C ASP A 379 20.48 16.96 2.96
N ASP A 380 20.98 18.04 3.57
CA ASP A 380 20.47 18.64 4.80
C ASP A 380 19.01 19.16 4.66
N VAL A 381 18.59 19.49 3.44
CA VAL A 381 17.21 19.95 3.14
C VAL A 381 16.18 18.92 3.59
N VAL A 382 16.46 17.62 3.46
CA VAL A 382 15.59 16.53 3.89
C VAL A 382 15.27 16.62 5.38
N GLY A 383 16.31 16.73 6.20
CA GLY A 383 16.16 16.84 7.64
C GLY A 383 15.45 18.12 8.08
N LYS A 384 15.80 19.24 7.45
CA LYS A 384 15.24 20.57 7.72
C LYS A 384 13.74 20.61 7.37
N ILE A 385 13.37 20.18 6.17
CA ILE A 385 11.96 20.12 5.73
C ILE A 385 11.15 19.20 6.66
N ALA A 386 11.61 17.97 6.89
CA ALA A 386 10.88 17.02 7.72
C ALA A 386 10.65 17.54 9.16
N LYS A 387 11.65 18.18 9.76
CA LYS A 387 11.52 18.82 11.07
C LYS A 387 10.51 19.96 11.06
N THR A 388 10.50 20.75 9.99
CA THR A 388 9.64 21.93 9.88
C THR A 388 8.18 21.54 9.68
N VAL A 389 7.86 20.63 8.75
CA VAL A 389 6.47 20.27 8.45
C VAL A 389 5.77 19.58 9.63
N ARG A 390 6.51 18.85 10.45
CA ARG A 390 5.97 18.20 11.67
C ARG A 390 5.30 19.17 12.66
N LYS A 391 5.70 20.43 12.67
CA LYS A 391 5.16 21.43 13.60
C LYS A 391 3.68 21.78 13.33
N TYR A 392 3.16 21.51 12.12
CA TYR A 392 1.90 22.11 11.66
C TYR A 392 0.74 21.12 11.54
N GLY A 393 0.96 19.81 11.57
CA GLY A 393 -0.11 18.81 11.47
C GLY A 393 -0.92 18.86 10.16
N LYS A 394 -0.39 19.50 9.12
CA LYS A 394 -1.01 19.58 7.79
C LYS A 394 -0.37 18.60 6.85
N PRO A 395 -1.13 17.98 5.92
CA PRO A 395 -0.56 17.05 4.94
C PRO A 395 0.44 17.74 4.02
N VAL A 396 1.57 17.07 3.85
CA VAL A 396 2.66 17.52 2.98
C VAL A 396 3.14 16.35 2.11
N THR A 397 3.33 16.62 0.82
CA THR A 397 4.01 15.72 -0.11
C THR A 397 5.25 16.38 -0.69
N VAL A 398 6.27 15.59 -1.00
CA VAL A 398 7.52 16.09 -1.60
C VAL A 398 7.71 15.44 -2.95
N CYS A 399 8.13 16.24 -3.94
CA CYS A 399 8.67 15.75 -5.20
C CYS A 399 10.15 16.14 -5.29
N ASP A 400 11.03 15.16 -5.44
CA ASP A 400 12.43 15.41 -5.81
C ASP A 400 12.73 14.65 -7.10
N MET A 401 12.71 15.39 -8.22
CA MET A 401 12.79 14.79 -9.55
C MET A 401 14.15 14.15 -9.79
N GLY A 402 14.11 12.89 -10.23
CA GLY A 402 15.31 12.20 -10.67
C GLY A 402 15.32 10.72 -10.28
N ALA A 403 16.31 10.01 -10.84
CA ALA A 403 16.50 8.58 -10.60
C ALA A 403 17.93 8.20 -10.20
N ALA A 404 18.86 9.18 -10.22
CA ALA A 404 20.25 8.99 -9.84
C ALA A 404 20.39 8.78 -8.32
N GLU A 405 21.58 8.42 -7.87
CA GLU A 405 21.88 8.08 -6.48
C GLU A 405 21.45 9.18 -5.49
N MET A 406 21.71 10.45 -5.83
CA MET A 406 21.30 11.59 -4.99
C MET A 406 19.76 11.63 -4.82
N ALA A 407 19.01 11.55 -5.93
CA ALA A 407 17.53 11.51 -5.88
C ALA A 407 17.03 10.36 -4.99
N GLN A 408 17.56 9.16 -5.18
CA GLN A 408 17.18 7.99 -4.37
C GLN A 408 17.50 8.18 -2.88
N THR A 409 18.62 8.82 -2.58
CA THR A 409 19.03 9.16 -1.21
C THR A 409 18.07 10.15 -0.57
N MET A 410 17.69 11.21 -1.30
CA MET A 410 16.75 12.22 -0.85
C MET A 410 15.36 11.64 -0.61
N LEU A 411 14.81 10.90 -1.59
CA LEU A 411 13.50 10.26 -1.49
C LEU A 411 13.42 9.32 -0.28
N ARG A 412 14.39 8.41 -0.13
CA ARG A 412 14.46 7.52 1.05
C ARG A 412 14.64 8.29 2.35
N GLY A 413 15.35 9.40 2.31
CA GLY A 413 15.57 10.29 3.46
C GLY A 413 14.27 10.93 3.96
N TYR A 414 13.41 11.40 3.07
CA TYR A 414 12.08 11.93 3.38
C TYR A 414 11.18 10.85 3.98
N GLU A 415 11.10 9.69 3.34
CA GLU A 415 10.25 8.58 3.80
C GLU A 415 10.62 8.08 5.19
N LYS A 416 11.92 7.89 5.47
CA LYS A 416 12.40 7.54 6.82
C LYS A 416 12.00 8.55 7.88
N ARG A 417 11.66 9.76 7.48
CA ARG A 417 11.20 10.84 8.37
C ARG A 417 9.69 11.09 8.30
N GLY A 418 8.93 10.16 7.68
CA GLY A 418 7.48 10.23 7.62
C GLY A 418 6.91 11.25 6.62
N VAL A 419 7.72 11.71 5.67
CA VAL A 419 7.26 12.60 4.58
C VAL A 419 7.21 11.79 3.29
N PRO A 420 6.02 11.58 2.69
CA PRO A 420 5.90 10.84 1.43
C PRO A 420 6.56 11.61 0.30
N SER A 421 7.40 10.92 -0.45
CA SER A 421 8.20 11.52 -1.51
C SER A 421 8.06 10.77 -2.83
N PHE A 422 8.16 11.52 -3.92
CA PHE A 422 7.88 11.08 -5.28
C PHE A 422 8.93 11.63 -6.25
N ASP A 423 9.15 10.91 -7.33
CA ASP A 423 10.13 11.24 -8.36
C ASP A 423 9.62 12.17 -9.45
N VAL A 424 8.29 12.40 -9.51
CA VAL A 424 7.66 13.35 -10.46
C VAL A 424 6.52 14.14 -9.80
N PRO A 425 6.23 15.37 -10.25
CA PRO A 425 5.31 16.29 -9.59
C PRO A 425 3.86 15.83 -9.56
N ASP A 426 3.38 15.22 -10.65
CA ASP A 426 2.02 14.73 -10.79
C ASP A 426 1.71 13.61 -9.78
N ARG A 427 2.64 12.70 -9.52
CA ARG A 427 2.49 11.68 -8.48
C ARG A 427 2.36 12.29 -7.08
N ALA A 428 3.20 13.29 -6.76
CA ALA A 428 3.14 14.01 -5.49
C ALA A 428 1.80 14.77 -5.31
N ALA A 429 1.31 15.39 -6.38
CA ALA A 429 0.03 16.10 -6.42
C ALA A 429 -1.15 15.15 -6.24
N ARG A 430 -1.17 14.03 -6.94
CA ARG A 430 -2.20 12.98 -6.80
C ARG A 430 -2.21 12.37 -5.40
N ALA A 431 -1.05 12.17 -4.81
CA ALA A 431 -0.92 11.69 -3.44
C ALA A 431 -1.49 12.68 -2.40
N LEU A 432 -1.26 13.98 -2.60
CA LEU A 432 -1.86 15.03 -1.76
C LEU A 432 -3.40 15.06 -1.92
N TRP A 433 -3.89 14.87 -3.13
CA TRP A 433 -5.32 14.70 -3.39
C TRP A 433 -5.92 13.52 -2.63
N ALA A 434 -5.26 12.37 -2.59
CA ALA A 434 -5.76 11.19 -1.88
C ALA A 434 -5.92 11.45 -0.37
N LEU A 435 -5.00 12.19 0.24
CA LEU A 435 -5.10 12.65 1.63
C LEU A 435 -6.32 13.57 1.84
N SER A 436 -6.57 14.48 0.89
CA SER A 436 -7.73 15.37 0.91
C SER A 436 -9.04 14.61 0.72
N TYR A 437 -9.10 13.72 -0.25
CA TYR A 437 -10.27 12.91 -0.54
C TYR A 437 -10.71 12.10 0.70
N TYR A 438 -9.77 11.38 1.30
CA TYR A 438 -10.07 10.60 2.50
C TYR A 438 -10.43 11.48 3.71
N GLY A 439 -9.73 12.59 3.91
CA GLY A 439 -10.08 13.55 4.96
C GLY A 439 -11.48 14.13 4.78
N THR A 440 -11.89 14.42 3.55
CA THR A 440 -13.24 14.90 3.22
C THR A 440 -14.30 13.82 3.50
N TYR A 441 -14.02 12.58 3.14
CA TYR A 441 -14.88 11.44 3.49
C TYR A 441 -15.06 11.33 5.02
N LEU A 442 -13.95 11.29 5.78
CA LEU A 442 -14.00 11.19 7.24
C LEU A 442 -14.83 12.33 7.86
N LYS A 443 -14.66 13.57 7.36
CA LYS A 443 -15.47 14.71 7.79
C LYS A 443 -16.96 14.48 7.54
N SER A 444 -17.33 13.94 6.38
CA SER A 444 -18.73 13.66 6.03
C SER A 444 -19.37 12.55 6.88
N GLN A 445 -18.55 11.73 7.53
CA GLN A 445 -18.98 10.64 8.40
C GLN A 445 -18.84 10.97 9.90
N ASP A 446 -18.52 12.23 10.27
CA ASP A 446 -18.17 12.66 11.64
C ASP A 446 -17.07 11.78 12.29
N ALA A 447 -16.16 11.26 11.46
CA ALA A 447 -15.10 10.33 11.85
C ALA A 447 -13.70 10.93 11.78
N LEU A 448 -13.56 12.26 11.63
CA LEU A 448 -12.27 12.92 11.73
C LEU A 448 -11.74 12.72 13.16
N PRO A 449 -10.57 12.13 13.34
CA PRO A 449 -9.97 12.02 14.65
C PRO A 449 -9.79 13.42 15.22
N GLU A 450 -10.24 13.62 16.46
CA GLU A 450 -9.91 14.82 17.23
C GLU A 450 -8.39 14.92 17.32
N ARG A 451 -7.78 15.79 16.51
CA ARG A 451 -6.35 15.97 16.34
C ARG A 451 -5.59 14.63 16.16
N MET A 452 -5.36 14.22 14.92
CA MET A 452 -4.18 13.42 14.61
C MET A 452 -2.96 14.31 14.91
N THR A 453 -2.50 14.29 16.15
CA THR A 453 -1.21 14.87 16.49
C THR A 453 -0.15 14.03 15.75
N HIS A 454 0.77 14.70 15.07
CA HIS A 454 1.90 14.09 14.36
C HIS A 454 2.64 13.03 15.19
N ASP A 455 2.64 13.15 16.52
CA ASP A 455 3.33 12.25 17.43
C ASP A 455 2.88 10.79 17.29
N ARG A 456 1.59 10.51 17.05
CA ARG A 456 1.11 9.13 16.85
C ARG A 456 1.45 8.49 15.49
N LEU A 457 1.82 9.29 14.48
CA LEU A 457 2.23 8.79 13.17
C LEU A 457 3.72 8.46 13.11
N TYR A 458 4.54 9.11 13.94
CA TYR A 458 5.99 9.01 13.92
C TYR A 458 6.59 8.09 15.00
N ASP A 459 5.81 7.70 16.03
CA ASP A 459 6.26 6.77 17.08
C ASP A 459 6.33 5.30 16.64
N ALA A 460 6.07 5.00 15.37
CA ALA A 460 6.05 3.64 14.82
C ALA A 460 7.02 3.43 13.64
N VAL A 461 8.05 4.27 13.50
CA VAL A 461 9.09 4.09 12.47
C VAL A 461 10.45 3.83 13.12
#